data_73a8124353de8d1ab76dd871a51aa71a
#
_entry.id   73a8124353de8d1ab76dd871a51aa71a
#
_cell.length_a   1.000
_cell.length_b   1.000
_cell.length_c   1.000
_cell.angle_alpha   90.00
_cell.angle_beta   90.00
_cell.angle_gamma   90.00
#
_symmetry.space_group_name_H-M   'P 1'
#
loop_
_entity.id
_entity.type
_entity.pdbx_description
1 polymer ?
#
loop_
_entity_poly.entity_id
_entity_poly.type
_entity_poly.pdbx_seq_one_letter_code
_entity_poly.pdbx_strand_id
1 'polypeptide(L)'
;MPDHEPEPKRFEPKNPVQLDPPKDDPITVEELSKCDGTDPSRPTYVAIKGTIFDVSKNAAYAPGGQYHVFAGKDPSRALASSSLKVEDCRPDWEDLDDKEKKVLDEWFTFFSKRYNIVGKVVS
;
A
#
# COMPACT_ATOMS: atom_id res chain seq x y z
N MET A 1 -12.82 6.61 -3.42
CA MET A 1 -12.33 5.99 -2.16
C MET A 1 -13.24 6.39 -1.02
N PRO A 2 -13.46 5.49 -0.06
CA PRO A 2 -14.29 5.83 1.09
C PRO A 2 -13.72 6.98 1.91
N ASP A 3 -14.61 7.72 2.58
CA ASP A 3 -14.27 9.00 3.22
C ASP A 3 -13.42 8.87 4.47
N HIS A 4 -13.50 7.75 5.15
CA HIS A 4 -12.80 7.62 6.43
C HIS A 4 -11.32 7.27 6.28
N GLU A 5 -10.87 6.98 5.06
CA GLU A 5 -9.45 6.88 4.78
C GLU A 5 -8.96 8.25 4.36
N PRO A 6 -7.79 8.71 4.87
CA PRO A 6 -7.27 10.01 4.46
C PRO A 6 -7.06 10.07 2.96
N GLU A 7 -7.40 11.22 2.38
CA GLU A 7 -7.18 11.43 0.96
C GLU A 7 -5.69 11.54 0.66
N PRO A 8 -5.23 11.08 -0.54
CA PRO A 8 -3.81 11.13 -0.86
C PRO A 8 -3.18 12.52 -0.79
N LYS A 9 -3.96 13.56 -1.04
CA LYS A 9 -3.46 14.93 -1.00
C LYS A 9 -3.23 15.46 0.41
N ARG A 10 -3.61 14.72 1.43
CA ARG A 10 -3.28 15.05 2.82
C ARG A 10 -2.03 14.29 3.21
N PHE A 11 -0.89 14.88 2.97
CA PHE A 11 0.38 14.18 3.14
C PHE A 11 0.82 14.07 4.59
N GLU A 12 0.42 15.02 5.45
CA GLU A 12 0.85 15.03 6.83
C GLU A 12 -0.15 14.30 7.72
N PRO A 13 0.29 13.35 8.55
CA PRO A 13 -0.62 12.71 9.51
C PRO A 13 -1.02 13.71 10.60
N LYS A 14 -2.18 13.47 11.20
CA LYS A 14 -2.68 14.31 12.30
C LYS A 14 -1.70 14.39 13.45
N ASN A 15 -1.13 13.25 13.80
CA ASN A 15 -0.12 13.15 14.85
C ASN A 15 1.20 12.76 14.22
N PRO A 16 2.33 13.28 14.75
CA PRO A 16 3.62 12.87 14.22
C PRO A 16 3.79 11.34 14.30
N VAL A 17 4.30 10.76 13.23
CA VAL A 17 4.59 9.33 13.17
C VAL A 17 6.10 9.16 13.16
N GLN A 18 6.59 8.35 14.07
CA GLN A 18 8.01 8.01 14.09
C GLN A 18 8.23 6.82 13.19
N LEU A 19 8.93 7.07 12.09
CA LEU A 19 9.21 6.02 11.10
C LEU A 19 10.66 5.60 11.19
N ASP A 20 10.88 4.30 10.98
CA ASP A 20 12.23 3.75 10.87
C ASP A 20 12.85 4.17 9.54
N PRO A 21 14.18 4.17 9.44
CA PRO A 21 14.84 4.38 8.14
C PRO A 21 14.31 3.39 7.10
N PRO A 22 14.10 3.82 5.85
CA PRO A 22 13.62 2.93 4.80
C PRO A 22 14.57 1.75 4.58
N LYS A 23 13.97 0.58 4.32
CA LYS A 23 14.71 -0.63 3.98
C LYS A 23 14.44 -0.99 2.53
N ASP A 24 15.36 -1.71 1.92
CA ASP A 24 15.21 -2.17 0.55
C ASP A 24 15.36 -3.69 0.43
N ASP A 25 15.03 -4.42 1.49
CA ASP A 25 15.11 -5.88 1.50
C ASP A 25 14.30 -6.45 0.33
N PRO A 26 14.87 -7.38 -0.44
CA PRO A 26 14.12 -7.99 -1.53
C PRO A 26 13.04 -8.95 -0.98
N ILE A 27 11.80 -8.74 -1.40
CA ILE A 27 10.68 -9.57 -0.98
C ILE A 27 9.96 -10.02 -2.26
N THR A 28 9.81 -11.33 -2.43
CA THR A 28 9.16 -11.86 -3.62
C THR A 28 7.66 -11.60 -3.58
N VAL A 29 7.02 -11.63 -4.76
CA VAL A 29 5.57 -11.51 -4.84
C VAL A 29 4.89 -12.59 -4.00
N GLU A 30 5.46 -13.80 -4.00
CA GLU A 30 4.94 -14.91 -3.20
C GLU A 30 5.03 -14.62 -1.69
N GLU A 31 6.17 -14.11 -1.23
CA GLU A 31 6.32 -13.75 0.17
C GLU A 31 5.39 -12.61 0.55
N LEU A 32 5.26 -11.61 -0.31
CA LEU A 32 4.35 -10.49 -0.10
C LEU A 32 2.92 -10.99 0.07
N SER A 33 2.50 -11.96 -0.75
CA SER A 33 1.13 -12.47 -0.70
C SER A 33 0.79 -13.15 0.63
N LYS A 34 1.80 -13.61 1.36
CA LYS A 34 1.59 -14.21 2.68
C LYS A 34 1.41 -13.16 3.77
N CYS A 35 1.75 -11.91 3.48
CA CYS A 35 1.65 -10.81 4.43
C CYS A 35 0.36 -10.02 4.19
N ASP A 36 -0.76 -10.71 4.10
CA ASP A 36 -2.05 -10.12 3.77
C ASP A 36 -2.97 -9.96 4.99
N GLY A 37 -2.44 -10.17 6.20
CA GLY A 37 -3.19 -9.99 7.42
C GLY A 37 -3.94 -11.23 7.90
N THR A 38 -3.94 -12.31 7.12
CA THR A 38 -4.64 -13.56 7.52
C THR A 38 -3.82 -14.42 8.46
N ASP A 39 -2.50 -14.23 8.49
CA ASP A 39 -1.61 -14.96 9.37
C ASP A 39 -1.14 -14.04 10.50
N PRO A 40 -1.58 -14.27 11.76
CA PRO A 40 -1.21 -13.39 12.87
C PRO A 40 0.28 -13.41 13.20
N SER A 41 1.03 -14.40 12.70
CA SER A 41 2.48 -14.46 12.91
C SER A 41 3.26 -13.61 11.90
N ARG A 42 2.58 -13.00 10.93
CA ARG A 42 3.20 -12.20 9.88
C ARG A 42 2.66 -10.78 9.89
N PRO A 43 3.49 -9.79 9.52
CA PRO A 43 2.99 -8.42 9.37
C PRO A 43 2.06 -8.31 8.16
N THR A 44 1.29 -7.22 8.10
CA THR A 44 0.44 -6.91 6.96
C THR A 44 1.18 -5.88 6.09
N TYR A 45 1.40 -6.20 4.84
CA TYR A 45 2.14 -5.35 3.91
C TYR A 45 1.28 -4.94 2.72
N VAL A 46 1.52 -3.73 2.22
CA VAL A 46 0.99 -3.24 0.94
C VAL A 46 2.15 -2.64 0.18
N ALA A 47 2.28 -2.97 -1.09
CA ALA A 47 3.31 -2.38 -1.94
C ALA A 47 2.70 -1.34 -2.88
N ILE A 48 3.44 -0.27 -3.13
CA ILE A 48 3.06 0.75 -4.13
C ILE A 48 4.29 0.98 -5.01
N LYS A 49 4.13 0.79 -6.31
CA LYS A 49 5.21 0.93 -7.28
C LYS A 49 6.43 0.08 -6.88
N GLY A 50 6.15 -1.10 -6.33
CA GLY A 50 7.17 -2.03 -5.89
C GLY A 50 7.79 -1.74 -4.53
N THR A 51 7.46 -0.63 -3.89
CA THR A 51 7.94 -0.30 -2.54
C THR A 51 6.96 -0.83 -1.51
N ILE A 52 7.45 -1.61 -0.54
CA ILE A 52 6.60 -2.32 0.42
C ILE A 52 6.49 -1.53 1.71
N PHE A 53 5.26 -1.29 2.15
CA PHE A 53 4.94 -0.56 3.38
C PHE A 53 4.31 -1.51 4.39
N ASP A 54 4.66 -1.33 5.67
CA ASP A 54 4.07 -2.09 6.76
C ASP A 54 2.83 -1.37 7.27
N VAL A 55 1.65 -1.95 7.00
CA VAL A 55 0.36 -1.37 7.41
C VAL A 55 -0.26 -2.17 8.56
N SER A 56 0.52 -2.96 9.27
CA SER A 56 0.02 -3.88 10.31
C SER A 56 -0.82 -3.22 11.39
N LYS A 57 -0.55 -1.94 11.69
CA LYS A 57 -1.26 -1.23 12.75
C LYS A 57 -2.55 -0.59 12.29
N ASN A 58 -2.86 -0.65 10.99
CA ASN A 58 -4.08 -0.06 10.46
C ASN A 58 -5.11 -1.16 10.23
N ALA A 59 -6.16 -1.16 11.04
CA ALA A 59 -7.20 -2.18 10.98
C ALA A 59 -7.96 -2.21 9.64
N ALA A 60 -7.89 -1.15 8.86
CA ALA A 60 -8.55 -1.10 7.56
C ALA A 60 -7.98 -2.13 6.58
N TYR A 61 -6.73 -2.55 6.78
CA TYR A 61 -6.07 -3.55 5.93
C TYR A 61 -6.17 -4.97 6.49
N ALA A 62 -6.68 -5.12 7.70
CA ALA A 62 -6.87 -6.44 8.31
C ALA A 62 -8.08 -7.16 7.70
N PRO A 63 -8.18 -8.48 7.88
CA PRO A 63 -9.37 -9.21 7.42
C PRO A 63 -10.65 -8.56 7.97
N GLY A 64 -11.62 -8.33 7.10
CA GLY A 64 -12.84 -7.62 7.44
C GLY A 64 -12.74 -6.11 7.31
N GLY A 65 -11.54 -5.56 7.15
CA GLY A 65 -11.35 -4.12 6.90
C GLY A 65 -11.68 -3.75 5.47
N GLN A 66 -12.00 -2.47 5.25
CA GLN A 66 -12.43 -2.02 3.93
C GLN A 66 -11.34 -2.02 2.88
N TYR A 67 -10.08 -1.96 3.30
CA TYR A 67 -8.93 -1.98 2.39
C TYR A 67 -8.17 -3.30 2.42
N HIS A 68 -8.75 -4.33 3.01
CA HIS A 68 -8.11 -5.65 3.06
C HIS A 68 -7.78 -6.18 1.66
N VAL A 69 -8.55 -5.76 0.66
CA VAL A 69 -8.32 -6.17 -0.73
C VAL A 69 -6.92 -5.77 -1.22
N PHE A 70 -6.31 -4.75 -0.62
CA PHE A 70 -4.97 -4.29 -0.99
C PHE A 70 -3.84 -5.06 -0.28
N ALA A 71 -4.15 -5.73 0.82
CA ALA A 71 -3.13 -6.35 1.67
C ALA A 71 -2.46 -7.52 0.95
N GLY A 72 -1.14 -7.64 1.12
CA GLY A 72 -0.36 -8.70 0.51
C GLY A 72 -0.16 -8.56 -0.99
N LYS A 73 -0.36 -7.36 -1.53
CA LYS A 73 -0.33 -7.11 -2.98
C LYS A 73 0.35 -5.78 -3.28
N ASP A 74 0.64 -5.57 -4.56
CA ASP A 74 0.95 -4.25 -5.10
C ASP A 74 -0.27 -3.76 -5.87
N PRO A 75 -1.19 -3.02 -5.22
CA PRO A 75 -2.42 -2.56 -5.86
C PRO A 75 -2.25 -1.19 -6.53
N SER A 76 -1.09 -0.90 -7.10
CA SER A 76 -0.82 0.41 -7.69
C SER A 76 -1.89 0.84 -8.67
N ARG A 77 -2.32 -0.06 -9.56
CA ARG A 77 -3.34 0.26 -10.55
C ARG A 77 -4.68 0.60 -9.90
N ALA A 78 -5.09 -0.17 -8.89
CA ALA A 78 -6.34 0.09 -8.17
C ALA A 78 -6.29 1.43 -7.43
N LEU A 79 -5.18 1.75 -6.80
CA LEU A 79 -5.02 3.02 -6.10
C LEU A 79 -5.09 4.20 -7.06
N ALA A 80 -4.44 4.09 -8.21
CA ALA A 80 -4.45 5.16 -9.22
C ALA A 80 -5.85 5.41 -9.77
N SER A 81 -6.66 4.38 -9.91
CA SER A 81 -8.00 4.48 -10.48
C SER A 81 -9.10 4.54 -9.43
N SER A 82 -8.72 4.60 -8.14
CA SER A 82 -9.67 4.63 -7.01
C SER A 82 -10.62 3.44 -7.01
N SER A 83 -10.08 2.24 -7.28
CA SER A 83 -10.85 1.01 -7.36
C SER A 83 -10.62 0.16 -6.13
N LEU A 84 -11.67 -0.53 -5.67
CA LEU A 84 -11.57 -1.53 -4.61
C LEU A 84 -11.75 -2.95 -5.16
N LYS A 85 -11.70 -3.13 -6.46
CA LYS A 85 -11.87 -4.43 -7.09
C LYS A 85 -10.55 -5.21 -7.05
N VAL A 86 -10.63 -6.50 -6.70
CA VAL A 86 -9.43 -7.32 -6.60
C VAL A 86 -8.73 -7.45 -7.95
N GLU A 87 -9.48 -7.48 -9.05
CA GLU A 87 -8.89 -7.58 -10.39
C GLU A 87 -8.08 -6.35 -10.79
N ASP A 88 -8.30 -5.21 -10.12
CA ASP A 88 -7.53 -3.99 -10.35
C ASP A 88 -6.32 -3.87 -9.43
N CYS A 89 -6.18 -4.78 -8.46
CA CYS A 89 -5.04 -4.80 -7.55
C CYS A 89 -3.83 -5.42 -8.23
N ARG A 90 -3.26 -4.69 -9.18
CA ARG A 90 -2.16 -5.14 -10.04
C ARG A 90 -1.03 -4.13 -9.96
N PRO A 91 0.22 -4.58 -10.16
CA PRO A 91 1.37 -3.68 -10.08
C PRO A 91 1.58 -2.83 -11.33
N ASP A 92 0.98 -3.17 -12.47
CA ASP A 92 1.22 -2.50 -13.75
C ASP A 92 0.52 -1.14 -13.75
N TRP A 93 1.31 -0.09 -13.76
CA TRP A 93 0.81 1.29 -13.71
C TRP A 93 1.39 2.17 -14.83
N GLU A 94 2.36 1.66 -15.57
CA GLU A 94 3.10 2.47 -16.54
C GLU A 94 2.25 2.93 -17.72
N ASP A 95 1.18 2.19 -18.03
CA ASP A 95 0.27 2.50 -19.13
C ASP A 95 -0.87 3.43 -18.72
N LEU A 96 -0.92 3.85 -17.45
CA LEU A 96 -1.96 4.76 -16.97
C LEU A 96 -1.73 6.16 -17.53
N ASP A 97 -2.81 6.98 -17.56
CA ASP A 97 -2.67 8.36 -18.00
C ASP A 97 -1.97 9.21 -16.91
N ASP A 98 -1.63 10.45 -17.27
CA ASP A 98 -0.88 11.33 -16.37
C ASP A 98 -1.67 11.66 -15.11
N LYS A 99 -2.97 11.79 -15.21
CA LYS A 99 -3.84 12.10 -14.08
C LYS A 99 -3.83 10.96 -13.07
N GLU A 100 -3.96 9.73 -13.55
CA GLU A 100 -3.93 8.56 -12.70
C GLU A 100 -2.55 8.34 -12.08
N LYS A 101 -1.49 8.57 -12.84
CA LYS A 101 -0.13 8.49 -12.31
C LYS A 101 0.10 9.50 -11.21
N LYS A 102 -0.47 10.70 -11.34
CA LYS A 102 -0.37 11.72 -10.29
C LYS A 102 -1.08 11.25 -9.02
N VAL A 103 -2.26 10.67 -9.15
CA VAL A 103 -2.99 10.13 -8.00
C VAL A 103 -2.16 9.05 -7.31
N LEU A 104 -1.53 8.18 -8.09
CA LEU A 104 -0.68 7.13 -7.54
C LEU A 104 0.52 7.71 -6.78
N ASP A 105 1.15 8.75 -7.32
CA ASP A 105 2.27 9.41 -6.64
C ASP A 105 1.82 10.05 -5.33
N GLU A 106 0.61 10.60 -5.29
CA GLU A 106 0.05 11.14 -4.06
C GLU A 106 -0.15 10.03 -3.01
N TRP A 107 -0.63 8.87 -3.42
CA TRP A 107 -0.74 7.72 -2.53
C TRP A 107 0.62 7.28 -2.00
N PHE A 108 1.61 7.24 -2.88
CA PHE A 108 2.98 6.89 -2.48
C PHE A 108 3.51 7.85 -1.42
N THR A 109 3.34 9.15 -1.63
CA THR A 109 3.77 10.17 -0.68
C THR A 109 3.04 10.02 0.64
N PHE A 110 1.73 9.80 0.59
CA PHE A 110 0.91 9.62 1.79
C PHE A 110 1.40 8.41 2.60
N PHE A 111 1.62 7.27 1.94
CA PHE A 111 2.10 6.07 2.61
C PHE A 111 3.50 6.26 3.19
N SER A 112 4.38 6.93 2.46
CA SER A 112 5.77 7.11 2.91
C SER A 112 5.87 7.99 4.16
N LYS A 113 4.85 8.79 4.44
CA LYS A 113 4.81 9.61 5.65
C LYS A 113 4.11 8.92 6.82
N ARG A 114 3.44 7.82 6.59
CA ARG A 114 2.65 7.13 7.63
C ARG A 114 3.16 5.76 7.99
N TYR A 115 3.79 5.06 7.07
CA TYR A 115 4.15 3.66 7.26
C TYR A 115 5.64 3.45 6.98
N ASN A 116 6.22 2.49 7.70
CA ASN A 116 7.60 2.11 7.45
C ASN A 116 7.75 1.43 6.09
N ILE A 117 8.82 1.78 5.39
CA ILE A 117 9.21 1.09 4.16
C ILE A 117 10.09 -0.08 4.58
N VAL A 118 9.65 -1.29 4.27
CA VAL A 118 10.30 -2.51 4.76
C VAL A 118 11.03 -3.29 3.69
N GLY A 119 10.82 -2.97 2.43
CA GLY A 119 11.51 -3.67 1.36
C GLY A 119 10.96 -3.30 -0.01
N LYS A 120 11.39 -4.08 -1.01
CA LYS A 120 10.97 -3.91 -2.39
C LYS A 120 10.59 -5.24 -3.00
N VAL A 121 9.56 -5.22 -3.84
CA VAL A 121 9.08 -6.41 -4.53
C VAL A 121 10.10 -6.82 -5.58
N VAL A 122 10.43 -8.10 -5.58
CA VAL A 122 11.25 -8.72 -6.62
C VAL A 122 10.50 -9.91 -7.20
N SER A 123 10.78 -10.22 -8.46
CA SER A 123 10.10 -11.33 -9.15
C SER A 123 10.66 -12.68 -8.74
#